data_1737d8868940ecd25964cd502a9f96fc
#
_entry.id   1737d8868940ecd25964cd502a9f96fc
#
_cell.length_a   1.000
_cell.length_b   1.000
_cell.length_c   1.000
_cell.angle_alpha   90.00
_cell.angle_beta   90.00
_cell.angle_gamma   90.00
#
_symmetry.space_group_name_H-M   'P 1'
#
loop_
_entity.id
_entity.type
_entity.pdbx_description
1 polymer ?
#
loop_
_entity_poly.entity_id
_entity_poly.type
_entity_poly.pdbx_seq_one_letter_code
_entity_poly.pdbx_strand_id
1 'polypeptide(L)'
;MQIKIDQSYRRLDKFLFQYLESIPLSLIQRLIRKYKIKINNKKSKANSQLKKGDIIYLYYKFEFNNDFQSNIKLTKDSKDQFTQRILYQNHDFLIINKLKGYSVQRGSKVNISLKDYYESLLKTNLYIVHRLDKDTSGLMIFAKNRLAASKISKLFLNNKINKYYIANTNSLFNKSSGLLSNTNEENKILKLLFKKIYINNSTNTYLIKLLTG
;
A
#
# COMPACT_ATOMS: atom_id res chain seq x y z
N MET A 1 -1.78 9.42 25.90
CA MET A 1 -3.22 9.43 25.52
C MET A 1 -3.80 8.07 25.84
N GLN A 2 -5.04 8.03 26.34
CA GLN A 2 -5.78 6.80 26.64
C GLN A 2 -7.07 6.77 25.83
N ILE A 3 -7.45 5.59 25.32
CA ILE A 3 -8.69 5.36 24.56
C ILE A 3 -9.41 4.19 25.23
N LYS A 4 -10.62 4.44 25.75
CA LYS A 4 -11.49 3.40 26.32
C LYS A 4 -12.31 2.79 25.19
N ILE A 5 -12.37 1.47 25.14
CA ILE A 5 -13.05 0.70 24.09
C ILE A 5 -14.51 0.49 24.49
N ASP A 6 -15.43 0.94 23.66
CA ASP A 6 -16.88 0.92 23.86
C ASP A 6 -17.55 -0.38 23.36
N GLN A 7 -16.94 -1.03 22.38
CA GLN A 7 -17.39 -2.30 21.81
C GLN A 7 -16.19 -3.17 21.36
N SER A 8 -16.44 -4.43 21.02
CA SER A 8 -15.36 -5.33 20.60
C SER A 8 -14.92 -5.09 19.14
N TYR A 9 -13.60 -5.14 18.89
CA TYR A 9 -13.01 -5.02 17.56
C TYR A 9 -12.06 -6.19 17.30
N ARG A 10 -12.02 -6.67 16.05
CA ARG A 10 -11.20 -7.83 15.68
C ARG A 10 -9.70 -7.56 15.69
N ARG A 11 -9.28 -6.29 15.47
CA ARG A 11 -7.86 -5.95 15.31
C ARG A 11 -7.55 -4.56 15.85
N LEU A 12 -6.55 -4.48 16.71
CA LEU A 12 -6.03 -3.24 17.29
C LEU A 12 -5.56 -2.23 16.21
N ASP A 13 -4.76 -2.69 15.24
CA ASP A 13 -4.19 -1.81 14.22
C ASP A 13 -5.27 -1.17 13.33
N LYS A 14 -6.31 -1.94 12.97
CA LYS A 14 -7.43 -1.42 12.17
C LYS A 14 -8.32 -0.47 12.94
N PHE A 15 -8.61 -0.77 14.20
CA PHE A 15 -9.34 0.15 15.07
C PHE A 15 -8.60 1.49 15.18
N LEU A 16 -7.30 1.46 15.53
CA LEU A 16 -6.51 2.67 15.64
C LEU A 16 -6.38 3.45 14.34
N PHE A 17 -6.30 2.77 13.20
CA PHE A 17 -6.26 3.42 11.90
C PHE A 17 -7.57 4.17 11.57
N GLN A 18 -8.70 3.66 12.02
CA GLN A 18 -10.00 4.34 11.89
C GLN A 18 -10.13 5.48 12.89
N TYR A 19 -9.70 5.26 14.14
CA TYR A 19 -9.81 6.22 15.23
C TYR A 19 -8.85 7.40 15.08
N LEU A 20 -7.60 7.14 14.68
CA LEU A 20 -6.54 8.14 14.48
C LEU A 20 -6.50 8.56 13.00
N GLU A 21 -7.40 9.42 12.58
CA GLU A 21 -7.66 9.72 11.17
C GLU A 21 -6.46 10.19 10.34
N SER A 22 -5.47 10.85 10.97
CA SER A 22 -4.28 11.41 10.29
C SER A 22 -3.06 10.49 10.35
N ILE A 23 -3.15 9.30 10.97
CA ILE A 23 -2.00 8.44 11.23
C ILE A 23 -1.96 7.27 10.25
N PRO A 24 -0.88 7.10 9.45
CA PRO A 24 -0.73 5.96 8.55
C PRO A 24 -0.71 4.62 9.30
N LEU A 25 -1.34 3.59 8.72
CA LEU A 25 -1.39 2.25 9.28
C LEU A 25 0.01 1.68 9.57
N SER A 26 0.98 1.94 8.69
CA SER A 26 2.37 1.51 8.86
C SER A 26 3.04 2.10 10.10
N LEU A 27 2.73 3.37 10.43
CA LEU A 27 3.23 4.01 11.65
C LEU A 27 2.57 3.39 12.89
N ILE A 28 1.25 3.17 12.87
CA ILE A 28 0.52 2.50 13.95
C ILE A 28 1.14 1.12 14.23
N GLN A 29 1.33 0.30 13.20
CA GLN A 29 1.93 -1.03 13.34
C GLN A 29 3.38 -0.98 13.85
N ARG A 30 4.17 0.02 13.42
CA ARG A 30 5.52 0.25 13.95
C ARG A 30 5.50 0.61 15.43
N LEU A 31 4.57 1.47 15.86
CA LEU A 31 4.41 1.87 17.25
C LEU A 31 3.97 0.70 18.15
N ILE A 32 3.08 -0.16 17.66
CA ILE A 32 2.70 -1.39 18.35
C ILE A 32 3.93 -2.30 18.55
N ARG A 33 4.72 -2.55 17.49
CA ARG A 33 5.95 -3.35 17.57
C ARG A 33 6.99 -2.77 18.52
N LYS A 34 7.06 -1.44 18.63
CA LYS A 34 7.95 -0.73 19.57
C LYS A 34 7.36 -0.57 20.97
N TYR A 35 6.25 -1.25 21.27
CA TYR A 35 5.54 -1.20 22.55
C TYR A 35 5.13 0.21 23.02
N LYS A 36 5.03 1.16 22.08
CA LYS A 36 4.50 2.51 22.33
C LYS A 36 2.98 2.55 22.32
N ILE A 37 2.33 1.45 21.97
CA ILE A 37 0.89 1.22 22.05
C ILE A 37 0.68 -0.08 22.83
N LYS A 38 -0.13 -0.03 23.88
CA LYS A 38 -0.42 -1.17 24.76
C LYS A 38 -1.92 -1.27 25.02
N ILE A 39 -2.42 -2.47 25.29
CA ILE A 39 -3.79 -2.72 25.76
C ILE A 39 -3.69 -3.08 27.24
N ASN A 40 -4.44 -2.38 28.10
CA ASN A 40 -4.45 -2.58 29.57
C ASN A 40 -3.03 -2.66 30.15
N ASN A 41 -2.14 -1.76 29.70
CA ASN A 41 -0.70 -1.71 30.02
C ASN A 41 0.13 -2.93 29.63
N LYS A 42 -0.45 -3.91 28.91
CA LYS A 42 0.26 -5.11 28.43
C LYS A 42 0.70 -4.96 26.97
N LYS A 43 1.79 -5.62 26.62
CA LYS A 43 2.27 -5.70 25.23
C LYS A 43 1.19 -6.31 24.33
N SER A 44 1.00 -5.74 23.15
CA SER A 44 -0.01 -6.18 22.18
C SER A 44 0.60 -6.36 20.78
N LYS A 45 -0.09 -7.12 19.94
CA LYS A 45 0.24 -7.30 18.53
C LYS A 45 -0.74 -6.50 17.66
N ALA A 46 -0.38 -6.22 16.41
CA ALA A 46 -1.24 -5.48 15.49
C ALA A 46 -2.62 -6.15 15.29
N ASN A 47 -2.66 -7.48 15.31
CA ASN A 47 -3.87 -8.28 15.17
C ASN A 47 -4.57 -8.61 16.51
N SER A 48 -4.11 -8.05 17.65
CA SER A 48 -4.78 -8.27 18.94
C SER A 48 -6.23 -7.82 18.85
N GLN A 49 -7.13 -8.64 19.40
CA GLN A 49 -8.53 -8.30 19.55
C GLN A 49 -8.71 -7.29 20.69
N LEU A 50 -9.70 -6.43 20.54
CA LEU A 50 -10.14 -5.48 21.57
C LEU A 50 -11.50 -5.91 22.09
N LYS A 51 -11.67 -5.91 23.39
CA LYS A 51 -12.93 -6.19 24.08
C LYS A 51 -13.51 -4.88 24.63
N LYS A 52 -14.84 -4.83 24.75
CA LYS A 52 -15.50 -3.73 25.45
C LYS A 52 -14.90 -3.58 26.86
N GLY A 53 -14.53 -2.36 27.24
CA GLY A 53 -13.90 -2.03 28.50
C GLY A 53 -12.37 -2.00 28.47
N ASP A 54 -11.70 -2.52 27.43
CA ASP A 54 -10.26 -2.41 27.30
C ASP A 54 -9.83 -0.92 27.22
N ILE A 55 -8.62 -0.64 27.70
CA ILE A 55 -8.00 0.69 27.61
C ILE A 55 -6.74 0.58 26.76
N ILE A 56 -6.69 1.34 25.68
CA ILE A 56 -5.49 1.48 24.85
C ILE A 56 -4.67 2.64 25.39
N TYR A 57 -3.41 2.39 25.68
CA TYR A 57 -2.43 3.38 26.11
C TYR A 57 -1.51 3.71 24.94
N LEU A 58 -1.44 5.00 24.54
CA LEU A 58 -0.52 5.51 23.54
C LEU A 58 0.59 6.31 24.23
N TYR A 59 1.80 5.72 24.28
CA TYR A 59 3.03 6.31 24.82
C TYR A 59 3.87 6.95 23.71
N TYR A 60 3.22 7.76 22.85
CA TYR A 60 3.86 8.41 21.72
C TYR A 60 3.22 9.78 21.46
N LYS A 61 4.05 10.82 21.41
CA LYS A 61 3.66 12.11 20.86
C LYS A 61 3.90 12.05 19.36
N PHE A 62 2.88 12.32 18.57
CA PHE A 62 3.00 12.37 17.12
C PHE A 62 3.67 13.69 16.72
N GLU A 63 5.00 13.70 16.72
CA GLU A 63 5.79 14.80 16.15
C GLU A 63 5.88 14.59 14.65
N PHE A 64 5.44 15.57 13.90
CA PHE A 64 5.37 15.52 12.46
C PHE A 64 6.55 16.32 11.88
N ASN A 65 7.78 15.75 11.95
CA ASN A 65 8.90 16.32 11.22
C ASN A 65 8.67 16.07 9.72
N ASN A 66 8.47 17.15 8.99
CA ASN A 66 8.28 17.15 7.54
C ASN A 66 9.61 17.31 6.79
N ASP A 67 10.75 17.25 7.48
CA ASP A 67 12.05 17.44 6.86
C ASP A 67 12.33 16.33 5.86
N PHE A 68 12.45 16.74 4.61
CA PHE A 68 12.82 15.86 3.51
C PHE A 68 14.34 15.59 3.60
N GLN A 69 14.70 14.33 3.73
CA GLN A 69 16.09 13.86 3.67
C GLN A 69 16.22 12.78 2.58
N SER A 70 16.72 13.16 1.42
CA SER A 70 17.14 12.18 0.41
C SER A 70 18.64 12.24 0.24
N ASN A 71 19.30 11.09 0.35
CA ASN A 71 20.73 10.93 0.11
C ASN A 71 21.04 10.47 -1.32
N ILE A 72 20.04 10.43 -2.21
CA ILE A 72 20.20 9.94 -3.58
C ILE A 72 20.44 11.10 -4.52
N LYS A 73 21.60 11.09 -5.19
CA LYS A 73 21.88 11.99 -6.31
C LYS A 73 21.41 11.33 -7.61
N LEU A 74 20.41 11.92 -8.26
CA LEU A 74 19.93 11.45 -9.56
C LEU A 74 20.81 12.02 -10.68
N THR A 75 21.19 11.18 -11.64
CA THR A 75 21.76 11.61 -12.91
C THR A 75 20.71 12.35 -13.74
N LYS A 76 21.11 13.08 -14.78
CA LYS A 76 20.20 13.76 -15.71
C LYS A 76 19.24 12.76 -16.35
N ASP A 77 19.75 11.66 -16.89
CA ASP A 77 18.96 10.61 -17.54
C ASP A 77 17.93 9.99 -16.62
N SER A 78 18.31 9.71 -15.35
CA SER A 78 17.36 9.21 -14.34
C SER A 78 16.26 10.23 -14.04
N LYS A 79 16.60 11.53 -13.95
CA LYS A 79 15.58 12.57 -13.73
C LYS A 79 14.59 12.62 -14.89
N ASP A 80 15.07 12.61 -16.12
CA ASP A 80 14.25 12.67 -17.32
C ASP A 80 13.35 11.43 -17.42
N GLN A 81 13.92 10.22 -17.19
CA GLN A 81 13.18 8.97 -17.17
C GLN A 81 12.02 8.98 -16.17
N PHE A 82 12.26 9.39 -14.92
CA PHE A 82 11.22 9.39 -13.89
C PHE A 82 10.23 10.54 -14.06
N THR A 83 10.66 11.72 -14.56
CA THR A 83 9.76 12.85 -14.84
C THR A 83 8.72 12.48 -15.90
N GLN A 84 9.13 11.84 -16.98
CA GLN A 84 8.23 11.39 -18.07
C GLN A 84 7.19 10.35 -17.62
N ARG A 85 7.39 9.72 -16.47
CA ARG A 85 6.46 8.73 -15.90
C ARG A 85 5.46 9.32 -14.93
N ILE A 86 5.55 10.60 -14.61
CA ILE A 86 4.55 11.31 -13.83
C ILE A 86 3.34 11.57 -14.73
N LEU A 87 2.21 10.98 -14.38
CA LEU A 87 0.95 11.16 -15.10
C LEU A 87 0.13 12.30 -14.53
N TYR A 88 0.19 12.47 -13.22
CA TYR A 88 -0.54 13.51 -12.51
C TYR A 88 0.08 13.77 -11.13
N GLN A 89 0.06 15.02 -10.68
CA GLN A 89 0.38 15.36 -9.29
C GLN A 89 -0.38 16.60 -8.84
N ASN A 90 -0.66 16.66 -7.55
CA ASN A 90 -1.17 17.82 -6.85
C ASN A 90 -0.52 17.95 -5.47
N HIS A 91 -1.12 18.75 -4.56
CA HIS A 91 -0.64 18.89 -3.18
C HIS A 91 -0.69 17.57 -2.39
N ASP A 92 -1.68 16.71 -2.65
CA ASP A 92 -1.99 15.54 -1.83
C ASP A 92 -1.36 14.24 -2.34
N PHE A 93 -1.23 14.07 -3.65
CA PHE A 93 -0.73 12.82 -4.21
C PHE A 93 -0.01 12.98 -5.56
N LEU A 94 0.71 11.93 -5.91
CA LEU A 94 1.45 11.74 -7.14
C LEU A 94 0.98 10.44 -7.79
N ILE A 95 0.61 10.48 -9.06
CA ILE A 95 0.29 9.30 -9.89
C ILE A 95 1.41 9.11 -10.91
N ILE A 96 1.93 7.90 -10.99
CA ILE A 96 2.99 7.54 -11.92
C ILE A 96 2.63 6.31 -12.73
N ASN A 97 3.27 6.16 -13.90
CA ASN A 97 3.33 4.91 -14.64
C ASN A 97 4.62 4.16 -14.24
N LYS A 98 4.50 3.24 -13.28
CA LYS A 98 5.63 2.46 -12.77
C LYS A 98 6.21 1.56 -13.88
N LEU A 99 7.50 1.62 -14.05
CA LEU A 99 8.24 0.67 -14.91
C LEU A 99 8.42 -0.69 -14.22
N LYS A 100 8.46 -1.74 -15.03
CA LYS A 100 8.94 -3.08 -14.61
C LYS A 100 10.38 -2.98 -14.09
N GLY A 101 10.76 -3.83 -13.15
CA GLY A 101 12.11 -3.92 -12.60
C GLY A 101 12.37 -3.06 -11.35
N TYR A 102 11.49 -2.10 -11.03
CA TYR A 102 11.65 -1.24 -9.86
C TYR A 102 10.78 -1.70 -8.68
N SER A 103 11.43 -1.92 -7.53
CA SER A 103 10.73 -2.17 -6.27
C SER A 103 10.16 -0.88 -5.71
N VAL A 104 8.94 -0.92 -5.21
CA VAL A 104 8.23 0.27 -4.68
C VAL A 104 8.87 0.79 -3.40
N GLN A 105 9.31 -0.12 -2.52
CA GLN A 105 9.92 0.17 -1.22
C GLN A 105 11.22 -0.59 -1.05
N ARG A 106 12.07 -0.13 -0.14
CA ARG A 106 13.29 -0.86 0.26
C ARG A 106 12.95 -2.19 0.90
N GLY A 107 13.82 -3.15 0.74
CA GLY A 107 13.75 -4.48 1.34
C GLY A 107 15.14 -5.06 1.54
N SER A 108 15.25 -6.29 2.01
CA SER A 108 16.55 -6.94 2.33
C SER A 108 17.53 -6.97 1.16
N LYS A 109 17.04 -6.93 -0.08
CA LYS A 109 17.85 -6.98 -1.32
C LYS A 109 17.66 -5.73 -2.21
N VAL A 110 17.05 -4.65 -1.68
CA VAL A 110 16.74 -3.44 -2.44
C VAL A 110 17.28 -2.24 -1.68
N ASN A 111 18.42 -1.72 -2.12
CA ASN A 111 19.08 -0.55 -1.50
C ASN A 111 18.35 0.76 -1.83
N ILE A 112 17.88 0.90 -3.08
CA ILE A 112 17.19 2.07 -3.58
C ILE A 112 15.85 1.64 -4.16
N SER A 113 14.76 2.24 -3.72
CA SER A 113 13.40 1.94 -4.15
C SER A 113 12.85 3.04 -5.07
N LEU A 114 11.76 2.75 -5.76
CA LEU A 114 11.06 3.71 -6.59
C LEU A 114 10.60 4.95 -5.79
N LYS A 115 10.18 4.73 -4.53
CA LYS A 115 9.87 5.82 -3.59
C LYS A 115 11.07 6.76 -3.42
N ASP A 116 12.25 6.21 -3.18
CA ASP A 116 13.46 7.01 -2.97
C ASP A 116 13.81 7.85 -4.20
N TYR A 117 13.64 7.31 -5.42
CA TYR A 117 13.84 8.06 -6.67
C TYR A 117 12.91 9.27 -6.76
N TYR A 118 11.59 9.07 -6.54
CA TYR A 118 10.62 10.17 -6.63
C TYR A 118 10.74 11.17 -5.47
N GLU A 119 11.11 10.73 -4.28
CA GLU A 119 11.42 11.63 -3.17
C GLU A 119 12.61 12.54 -3.50
N SER A 120 13.67 11.97 -4.10
CA SER A 120 14.83 12.77 -4.53
C SER A 120 14.49 13.71 -5.68
N LEU A 121 13.69 13.27 -6.66
CA LEU A 121 13.26 14.05 -7.81
C LEU A 121 12.42 15.26 -7.39
N LEU A 122 11.44 15.05 -6.51
CA LEU A 122 10.45 16.04 -6.12
C LEU A 122 10.82 16.81 -4.85
N LYS A 123 11.93 16.45 -4.19
CA LYS A 123 12.38 17.01 -2.91
C LYS A 123 11.27 17.06 -1.86
N THR A 124 10.50 15.98 -1.77
CA THR A 124 9.37 15.85 -0.84
C THR A 124 9.23 14.42 -0.32
N ASN A 125 8.73 14.28 0.91
CA ASN A 125 8.42 12.96 1.46
C ASN A 125 7.22 12.35 0.74
N LEU A 126 7.32 11.06 0.37
CA LEU A 126 6.25 10.29 -0.20
C LEU A 126 5.83 9.15 0.73
N TYR A 127 4.55 8.85 0.70
CA TYR A 127 3.94 7.80 1.51
C TYR A 127 3.36 6.72 0.61
N ILE A 128 3.76 5.48 0.84
CA ILE A 128 3.26 4.32 0.11
C ILE A 128 1.87 3.97 0.65
N VAL A 129 0.88 4.00 -0.20
CA VAL A 129 -0.52 3.70 0.11
C VAL A 129 -0.98 2.35 -0.47
N HIS A 130 -0.29 1.87 -1.49
CA HIS A 130 -0.39 0.52 -2.06
C HIS A 130 0.93 0.15 -2.73
N ARG A 131 1.02 -1.06 -3.23
CA ARG A 131 2.21 -1.51 -3.95
C ARG A 131 1.86 -2.31 -5.20
N LEU A 132 2.77 -2.25 -6.18
CA LEU A 132 2.89 -3.19 -7.28
C LEU A 132 4.18 -4.00 -7.09
N ASP A 133 4.19 -5.23 -7.53
CA ASP A 133 5.39 -6.07 -7.49
C ASP A 133 6.49 -5.51 -8.40
N LYS A 134 7.73 -5.93 -8.17
CA LYS A 134 8.89 -5.45 -8.92
C LYS A 134 8.68 -5.59 -10.43
N ASP A 135 8.17 -6.74 -10.85
CA ASP A 135 7.99 -7.08 -12.26
C ASP A 135 6.63 -6.66 -12.86
N THR A 136 5.78 -6.02 -12.06
CA THR A 136 4.53 -5.42 -12.51
C THR A 136 4.75 -3.96 -12.87
N SER A 137 4.32 -3.55 -14.05
CA SER A 137 4.25 -2.15 -14.50
C SER A 137 2.83 -1.59 -14.35
N GLY A 138 2.67 -0.26 -14.47
CA GLY A 138 1.37 0.40 -14.50
C GLY A 138 1.15 1.46 -13.44
N LEU A 139 -0.11 1.82 -13.25
CA LEU A 139 -0.51 2.95 -12.41
C LEU A 139 -0.18 2.74 -10.93
N MET A 140 0.48 3.71 -10.36
CA MET A 140 0.83 3.71 -8.94
C MET A 140 0.62 5.09 -8.33
N ILE A 141 0.10 5.10 -7.09
CA ILE A 141 -0.19 6.32 -6.33
C ILE A 141 0.74 6.38 -5.12
N PHE A 142 1.40 7.52 -4.94
CA PHE A 142 2.04 7.93 -3.68
C PHE A 142 1.25 9.08 -3.08
N ALA A 143 1.07 9.10 -1.77
CA ALA A 143 0.60 10.31 -1.11
C ALA A 143 1.79 11.22 -0.76
N LYS A 144 1.57 12.55 -0.81
CA LYS A 144 2.59 13.57 -0.54
C LYS A 144 2.52 14.09 0.90
N ASN A 145 1.44 13.81 1.59
CA ASN A 145 1.28 14.14 3.01
C ASN A 145 0.56 13.01 3.77
N ARG A 146 0.60 13.08 5.10
CA ARG A 146 0.08 12.00 5.96
C ARG A 146 -1.44 11.90 5.94
N LEU A 147 -2.13 13.03 5.84
CA LEU A 147 -3.60 13.03 5.77
C LEU A 147 -4.08 12.35 4.48
N ALA A 148 -3.49 12.70 3.33
CA ALA A 148 -3.76 12.04 2.06
C ALA A 148 -3.40 10.54 2.12
N ALA A 149 -2.25 10.19 2.73
CA ALA A 149 -1.85 8.80 2.91
C ALA A 149 -2.88 8.00 3.71
N SER A 150 -3.38 8.56 4.81
CA SER A 150 -4.42 7.93 5.61
C SER A 150 -5.70 7.73 4.81
N LYS A 151 -6.19 8.79 4.14
CA LYS A 151 -7.42 8.75 3.33
C LYS A 151 -7.33 7.73 2.19
N ILE A 152 -6.26 7.77 1.39
CA ILE A 152 -6.08 6.87 0.25
C ILE A 152 -5.90 5.42 0.72
N SER A 153 -5.10 5.18 1.78
CA SER A 153 -4.94 3.83 2.35
C SER A 153 -6.26 3.24 2.86
N LYS A 154 -7.16 4.06 3.44
CA LYS A 154 -8.51 3.62 3.81
C LYS A 154 -9.34 3.18 2.60
N LEU A 155 -9.21 3.87 1.46
CA LEU A 155 -9.90 3.48 0.23
C LEU A 155 -9.43 2.11 -0.26
N PHE A 156 -8.11 1.85 -0.26
CA PHE A 156 -7.56 0.53 -0.60
C PHE A 156 -8.01 -0.55 0.39
N LEU A 157 -7.91 -0.27 1.68
CA LEU A 157 -8.27 -1.22 2.75
C LEU A 157 -9.73 -1.63 2.69
N ASN A 158 -10.61 -0.71 2.33
CA ASN A 158 -12.07 -0.92 2.26
C ASN A 158 -12.53 -1.34 0.85
N ASN A 159 -11.61 -1.73 -0.06
CA ASN A 159 -11.90 -2.13 -1.44
C ASN A 159 -12.74 -1.09 -2.22
N LYS A 160 -12.55 0.22 -1.93
CA LYS A 160 -13.22 1.31 -2.64
C LYS A 160 -12.50 1.74 -3.93
N ILE A 161 -11.36 1.12 -4.24
CA ILE A 161 -10.59 1.32 -5.47
C ILE A 161 -10.71 0.07 -6.33
N ASN A 162 -11.24 0.21 -7.55
CA ASN A 162 -11.23 -0.87 -8.52
C ASN A 162 -9.83 -1.03 -9.11
N LYS A 163 -9.31 -2.25 -9.09
CA LYS A 163 -7.98 -2.61 -9.60
C LYS A 163 -8.13 -3.47 -10.85
N TYR A 164 -7.68 -2.95 -11.99
CA TYR A 164 -7.68 -3.65 -13.26
C TYR A 164 -6.24 -3.88 -13.74
N TYR A 165 -6.01 -5.05 -14.32
CA TYR A 165 -4.72 -5.45 -14.85
C TYR A 165 -4.89 -6.06 -16.23
N ILE A 166 -3.85 -5.95 -17.05
CA ILE A 166 -3.69 -6.73 -18.28
C ILE A 166 -2.63 -7.78 -17.98
N ALA A 167 -2.94 -9.04 -18.23
CA ALA A 167 -2.01 -10.15 -18.06
C ALA A 167 -1.89 -10.92 -19.38
N ASN A 168 -0.65 -11.20 -19.77
CA ASN A 168 -0.32 -12.08 -20.87
C ASN A 168 0.13 -13.45 -20.34
N THR A 169 -0.34 -14.52 -20.97
CA THR A 169 0.06 -15.88 -20.62
C THR A 169 0.23 -16.72 -21.88
N ASN A 170 1.21 -17.60 -21.85
CA ASN A 170 1.43 -18.61 -22.89
C ASN A 170 0.56 -19.86 -22.66
N SER A 171 -0.12 -19.96 -21.53
CA SER A 171 -0.99 -21.08 -21.21
C SER A 171 -2.31 -20.97 -21.94
N LEU A 172 -2.75 -22.08 -22.55
CA LEU A 172 -4.10 -22.23 -23.08
C LEU A 172 -5.09 -22.42 -21.92
N PHE A 173 -5.74 -21.34 -21.55
CA PHE A 173 -6.85 -21.40 -20.60
C PHE A 173 -8.15 -21.46 -21.38
N ASN A 174 -8.90 -22.55 -21.24
CA ASN A 174 -10.06 -22.83 -22.11
C ASN A 174 -11.27 -21.91 -21.90
N LYS A 175 -11.29 -21.15 -20.80
CA LYS A 175 -12.40 -20.24 -20.51
C LYS A 175 -12.12 -18.83 -21.02
N SER A 176 -13.10 -18.23 -21.69
CA SER A 176 -13.03 -16.85 -22.16
C SER A 176 -13.24 -15.81 -21.03
N SER A 177 -13.97 -16.16 -19.99
CA SER A 177 -14.22 -15.31 -18.82
C SER A 177 -14.63 -16.14 -17.62
N GLY A 178 -14.55 -15.55 -16.43
CA GLY A 178 -15.00 -16.21 -15.20
C GLY A 178 -14.45 -15.58 -13.93
N LEU A 179 -14.74 -16.25 -12.81
CA LEU A 179 -14.21 -15.96 -11.49
C LEU A 179 -13.14 -17.00 -11.15
N LEU A 180 -11.96 -16.53 -10.75
CA LEU A 180 -10.95 -17.37 -10.11
C LEU A 180 -10.94 -17.04 -8.61
N SER A 181 -10.89 -18.10 -7.80
CA SER A 181 -10.76 -18.01 -6.35
C SER A 181 -9.70 -18.99 -5.89
N ASN A 182 -8.78 -18.51 -5.08
CA ASN A 182 -7.74 -19.33 -4.44
C ASN A 182 -7.55 -18.89 -2.99
N THR A 183 -6.99 -19.76 -2.18
CA THR A 183 -6.63 -19.44 -0.79
C THR A 183 -5.11 -19.42 -0.71
N ASN A 184 -4.55 -18.29 -0.24
CA ASN A 184 -3.10 -18.19 -0.06
C ASN A 184 -2.64 -18.90 1.23
N GLU A 185 -1.31 -18.99 1.44
CA GLU A 185 -0.67 -19.60 2.61
C GLU A 185 -1.14 -19.02 3.96
N GLU A 186 -1.64 -17.79 3.97
CA GLU A 186 -2.20 -17.13 5.16
C GLU A 186 -3.72 -17.38 5.33
N ASN A 187 -4.31 -18.35 4.63
CA ASN A 187 -5.75 -18.65 4.61
C ASN A 187 -6.63 -17.46 4.18
N LYS A 188 -6.10 -16.53 3.39
CA LYS A 188 -6.90 -15.45 2.80
C LYS A 188 -7.43 -15.87 1.44
N ILE A 189 -8.72 -15.65 1.25
CA ILE A 189 -9.37 -15.92 -0.03
C ILE A 189 -9.02 -14.80 -1.01
N LEU A 190 -8.34 -15.15 -2.08
CA LEU A 190 -8.04 -14.30 -3.22
C LEU A 190 -9.08 -14.53 -4.30
N LYS A 191 -9.73 -13.46 -4.77
CA LYS A 191 -10.74 -13.53 -5.83
C LYS A 191 -10.44 -12.50 -6.91
N LEU A 192 -10.57 -12.94 -8.16
CA LEU A 192 -10.48 -12.05 -9.32
C LEU A 192 -11.50 -12.48 -10.39
N LEU A 193 -11.99 -11.49 -11.13
CA LEU A 193 -12.70 -11.71 -12.39
C LEU A 193 -11.69 -11.57 -13.53
N PHE A 194 -11.84 -12.41 -14.57
CA PHE A 194 -11.04 -12.30 -15.78
C PHE A 194 -11.93 -12.35 -17.02
N LYS A 195 -11.46 -11.68 -18.08
CA LYS A 195 -12.04 -11.75 -19.43
C LYS A 195 -10.90 -11.79 -20.44
N LYS A 196 -10.90 -12.78 -21.31
CA LYS A 196 -9.98 -12.85 -22.44
C LYS A 196 -10.32 -11.74 -23.43
N ILE A 197 -9.34 -10.92 -23.79
CA ILE A 197 -9.54 -9.76 -24.67
C ILE A 197 -8.78 -9.88 -25.98
N TYR A 198 -7.74 -10.71 -26.02
CA TYR A 198 -6.96 -10.93 -27.23
C TYR A 198 -6.34 -12.33 -27.24
N ILE A 199 -6.23 -12.93 -28.43
CA ILE A 199 -5.63 -14.25 -28.68
C ILE A 199 -4.72 -14.11 -29.88
N ASN A 200 -3.49 -14.59 -29.78
CA ASN A 200 -2.65 -14.91 -30.92
C ASN A 200 -2.11 -16.35 -30.78
N ASN A 201 -1.34 -16.81 -31.79
CA ASN A 201 -0.86 -18.20 -31.82
C ASN A 201 0.01 -18.63 -30.63
N SER A 202 0.55 -17.69 -29.85
CA SER A 202 1.49 -17.98 -28.76
C SER A 202 1.08 -17.40 -27.41
N THR A 203 0.18 -16.42 -27.38
CA THR A 203 -0.18 -15.73 -26.13
C THR A 203 -1.67 -15.38 -26.05
N ASN A 204 -2.21 -15.48 -24.85
CA ASN A 204 -3.54 -14.99 -24.52
C ASN A 204 -3.43 -13.76 -23.62
N THR A 205 -4.20 -12.72 -23.93
CA THR A 205 -4.27 -11.50 -23.11
C THR A 205 -5.61 -11.43 -22.37
N TYR A 206 -5.53 -11.20 -21.09
CA TYR A 206 -6.69 -11.11 -20.19
C TYR A 206 -6.78 -9.75 -19.54
N LEU A 207 -8.00 -9.20 -19.50
CA LEU A 207 -8.36 -8.16 -18.56
C LEU A 207 -8.75 -8.80 -17.23
N ILE A 208 -8.12 -8.37 -16.15
CA ILE A 208 -8.31 -8.91 -14.80
C ILE A 208 -8.83 -7.79 -13.89
N LYS A 209 -9.89 -8.06 -13.13
CA LYS A 209 -10.37 -7.21 -12.04
C LYS A 209 -10.13 -7.93 -10.71
N LEU A 210 -9.31 -7.34 -9.84
CA LEU A 210 -9.14 -7.87 -8.48
C LEU A 210 -10.34 -7.51 -7.62
N LEU A 211 -10.93 -8.52 -6.96
CA LEU A 211 -12.03 -8.37 -6.00
C LEU A 211 -11.52 -8.33 -4.56
N THR A 212 -10.37 -8.99 -4.32
CA THR A 212 -9.65 -8.99 -3.03
C THR A 212 -8.17 -8.74 -3.29
N GLY A 213 -7.41 -8.35 -2.24
CA GLY A 213 -5.94 -8.15 -2.35
C GLY A 213 -5.44 -6.94 -1.60
#